data_aad0156f660e5587e13c274f4777c406
#
_entry.id   aad0156f660e5587e13c274f4777c406
#
_cell.length_a   1.000
_cell.length_b   1.000
_cell.length_c   1.000
_cell.angle_alpha   90.00
_cell.angle_beta   90.00
_cell.angle_gamma   90.00
#
_symmetry.space_group_name_H-M   'P 1'
#
loop_
_entity.id
_entity.type
_entity.pdbx_description
1 polymer ?
#
loop_
_entity_poly.entity_id
_entity_poly.type
_entity_poly.pdbx_seq_one_letter_code
_entity_poly.pdbx_strand_id
1 'polypeptide(L)'
;MRAVHIHLPNFGPELEDAVIREFAAVYPGHDWFFVRYWLGGPHVRIRTVDSGDAVELLALARQAFDSIVPQGNPELDQDAYLDAVRDLATAGEGGIAIDPGDLRPAGVYPAPYVPEYERYGGAAGFDTITRVFTHSSAIALRALAHDAVTPNIRMNAALLYVLRVMSDYAREFGREEACALAEAGRAFWHRQLSGERAGSGARVPVSESAVAKAAGLVRDLRAAGPGAFDVLAPGPADITELLRGWNPQRRHGILISIIHMHNNRLGCGGRPEYALFHLVSHVMNTGREQ
;
A
#
# COMPACT_ATOMS: atom_id res chain seq x y z
N MET A 1 10.76 16.47 -6.45
CA MET A 1 10.00 15.89 -5.34
C MET A 1 10.45 16.44 -4.00
N ARG A 2 9.49 16.70 -3.10
CA ARG A 2 9.71 17.08 -1.72
C ARG A 2 9.10 16.02 -0.82
N ALA A 3 9.59 15.90 0.41
CA ALA A 3 9.03 14.95 1.37
C ALA A 3 8.93 15.57 2.75
N VAL A 4 7.88 15.17 3.46
CA VAL A 4 7.65 15.48 4.86
C VAL A 4 7.17 14.22 5.57
N HIS A 5 7.63 14.02 6.80
CA HIS A 5 7.18 12.94 7.67
C HIS A 5 6.35 13.52 8.81
N ILE A 6 5.17 12.98 9.01
CA ILE A 6 4.25 13.34 10.11
C ILE A 6 4.26 12.19 11.11
N HIS A 7 5.03 12.33 12.19
CA HIS A 7 5.11 11.37 13.29
C HIS A 7 3.93 11.55 14.24
N LEU A 8 3.34 10.43 14.68
CA LEU A 8 2.11 10.39 15.44
C LEU A 8 2.36 9.92 16.88
N PRO A 9 1.54 10.37 17.85
CA PRO A 9 1.72 9.99 19.26
C PRO A 9 1.25 8.57 19.58
N ASN A 10 0.54 7.91 18.67
CA ASN A 10 0.11 6.53 18.84
C ASN A 10 0.13 5.77 17.50
N PHE A 11 0.16 4.46 17.60
CA PHE A 11 0.13 3.55 16.46
C PHE A 11 -1.30 3.05 16.22
N GLY A 12 -1.84 3.36 15.03
CA GLY A 12 -3.17 2.91 14.63
C GLY A 12 -3.69 3.63 13.40
N PRO A 13 -4.54 2.96 12.62
CA PRO A 13 -4.99 3.50 11.34
C PRO A 13 -5.91 4.71 11.48
N GLU A 14 -6.60 4.89 12.59
CA GLU A 14 -7.61 5.95 12.78
C GLU A 14 -6.97 7.33 12.77
N LEU A 15 -5.87 7.50 13.52
CA LEU A 15 -5.17 8.78 13.59
C LEU A 15 -4.40 9.07 12.30
N GLU A 16 -3.79 8.04 11.72
CA GLU A 16 -3.14 8.15 10.41
C GLU A 16 -4.14 8.59 9.34
N ASP A 17 -5.33 7.98 9.29
CA ASP A 17 -6.38 8.34 8.35
C ASP A 17 -6.85 9.78 8.53
N ALA A 18 -7.04 10.22 9.77
CA ALA A 18 -7.46 11.57 10.06
C ALA A 18 -6.45 12.60 9.54
N VAL A 19 -5.16 12.40 9.83
CA VAL A 19 -4.09 13.27 9.34
C VAL A 19 -3.96 13.23 7.80
N ILE A 20 -4.07 12.05 7.18
CA ILE A 20 -4.02 11.92 5.71
C ILE A 20 -5.18 12.67 5.06
N ARG A 21 -6.42 12.54 5.58
CA ARG A 21 -7.59 13.25 5.07
C ARG A 21 -7.47 14.75 5.24
N GLU A 22 -7.01 15.20 6.41
CA GLU A 22 -6.82 16.63 6.66
C GLU A 22 -5.74 17.20 5.74
N PHE A 23 -4.62 16.50 5.55
CA PHE A 23 -3.61 16.93 4.58
C PHE A 23 -4.18 17.04 3.17
N ALA A 24 -4.99 16.08 2.73
CA ALA A 24 -5.66 16.14 1.45
C ALA A 24 -6.61 17.36 1.31
N ALA A 25 -7.24 17.77 2.40
CA ALA A 25 -8.13 18.93 2.41
C ALA A 25 -7.38 20.26 2.33
N VAL A 26 -6.21 20.37 2.98
CA VAL A 26 -5.40 21.60 2.96
C VAL A 26 -4.44 21.71 1.79
N TYR A 27 -4.21 20.60 1.05
CA TYR A 27 -3.33 20.54 -0.14
C TYR A 27 -4.08 20.03 -1.40
N PRO A 28 -5.19 20.68 -1.81
CA PRO A 28 -5.99 20.22 -2.94
C PRO A 28 -5.31 20.55 -4.29
N GLY A 29 -5.57 19.71 -5.30
CA GLY A 29 -5.18 20.01 -6.70
C GLY A 29 -3.70 19.81 -7.02
N HIS A 30 -2.91 19.26 -6.11
CA HIS A 30 -1.51 18.94 -6.33
C HIS A 30 -1.29 17.42 -6.46
N ASP A 31 -0.27 17.06 -7.21
CA ASP A 31 0.15 15.66 -7.33
C ASP A 31 1.04 15.28 -6.14
N TRP A 32 0.52 14.37 -5.32
CA TRP A 32 1.25 13.83 -4.17
C TRP A 32 0.84 12.39 -3.88
N PHE A 33 1.68 11.71 -3.14
CA PHE A 33 1.38 10.38 -2.63
C PHE A 33 1.87 10.20 -1.20
N PHE A 34 1.32 9.23 -0.51
CA PHE A 34 1.67 8.93 0.86
C PHE A 34 1.98 7.46 1.08
N VAL A 35 2.70 7.17 2.15
CA VAL A 35 3.01 5.83 2.65
C VAL A 35 2.92 5.87 4.17
N ARG A 36 2.29 4.89 4.77
CA ARG A 36 2.33 4.66 6.21
C ARG A 36 3.62 3.94 6.53
N TYR A 37 4.29 4.36 7.58
CA TYR A 37 5.57 3.77 7.91
C TYR A 37 5.78 3.67 9.41
N TRP A 38 6.53 2.66 9.81
CA TRP A 38 6.68 2.27 11.19
C TRP A 38 8.12 2.50 11.74
N LEU A 39 9.16 2.39 10.92
CA LEU A 39 10.54 2.53 11.38
C LEU A 39 10.83 3.96 11.84
N GLY A 40 11.31 4.10 13.08
CA GLY A 40 11.55 5.41 13.72
C GLY A 40 10.30 6.02 14.37
N GLY A 41 9.30 5.20 14.67
CA GLY A 41 8.00 5.60 15.23
C GLY A 41 6.88 5.63 14.18
N PRO A 42 5.61 5.59 14.61
CA PRO A 42 4.48 5.59 13.69
C PRO A 42 4.41 6.91 12.93
N HIS A 43 4.43 6.87 11.59
CA HIS A 43 4.36 8.10 10.83
C HIS A 43 3.80 7.91 9.41
N VAL A 44 3.28 9.01 8.86
CA VAL A 44 2.89 9.13 7.47
C VAL A 44 3.97 9.89 6.71
N ARG A 45 4.46 9.29 5.64
CA ARG A 45 5.39 9.92 4.70
C ARG A 45 4.61 10.53 3.55
N ILE A 46 4.63 11.84 3.42
CA ILE A 46 4.02 12.56 2.31
C ILE A 46 5.11 12.99 1.34
N ARG A 47 4.85 12.83 0.04
CA ARG A 47 5.78 13.14 -1.04
C ARG A 47 5.04 13.88 -2.14
N THR A 48 5.51 15.07 -2.52
CA THR A 48 4.96 15.84 -3.62
C THR A 48 5.74 15.58 -4.90
N VAL A 49 5.05 15.52 -6.02
CA VAL A 49 5.65 15.27 -7.34
C VAL A 49 6.21 16.56 -7.93
N ASP A 50 5.51 17.64 -7.70
CA ASP A 50 5.92 18.98 -8.15
C ASP A 50 7.12 19.54 -7.37
N SER A 51 7.71 20.59 -7.92
CA SER A 51 8.82 21.33 -7.29
C SER A 51 8.36 22.40 -6.31
N GLY A 52 7.11 22.29 -5.78
CA GLY A 52 6.52 23.25 -4.86
C GLY A 52 7.41 23.67 -3.70
N ASP A 53 7.09 24.76 -3.04
CA ASP A 53 7.89 25.29 -1.94
C ASP A 53 7.92 24.30 -0.76
N ALA A 54 9.13 23.94 -0.33
CA ALA A 54 9.33 23.05 0.82
C ALA A 54 8.82 23.68 2.14
N VAL A 55 8.85 25.00 2.24
CA VAL A 55 8.35 25.73 3.41
C VAL A 55 6.83 25.67 3.46
N GLU A 56 6.17 25.84 2.31
CA GLU A 56 4.72 25.72 2.18
C GLU A 56 4.26 24.29 2.50
N LEU A 57 4.90 23.27 1.92
CA LEU A 57 4.59 21.87 2.22
C LEU A 57 4.70 21.57 3.72
N LEU A 58 5.76 22.06 4.36
CA LEU A 58 5.97 21.86 5.80
C LEU A 58 4.91 22.59 6.63
N ALA A 59 4.50 23.80 6.22
CA ALA A 59 3.47 24.59 6.90
C ALA A 59 2.09 23.91 6.80
N LEU A 60 1.71 23.43 5.62
CA LEU A 60 0.45 22.72 5.40
C LEU A 60 0.41 21.36 6.12
N ALA A 61 1.53 20.64 6.15
CA ALA A 61 1.63 19.40 6.92
C ALA A 61 1.49 19.66 8.44
N ARG A 62 2.05 20.77 8.96
CA ARG A 62 1.85 21.18 10.35
C ARG A 62 0.40 21.59 10.61
N GLN A 63 -0.21 22.33 9.72
CA GLN A 63 -1.64 22.68 9.83
C GLN A 63 -2.50 21.43 9.95
N ALA A 64 -2.29 20.43 9.08
CA ALA A 64 -3.01 19.16 9.12
C ALA A 64 -2.74 18.38 10.43
N PHE A 65 -1.50 18.36 10.90
CA PHE A 65 -1.13 17.71 12.15
C PHE A 65 -1.80 18.40 13.36
N ASP A 66 -1.67 19.72 13.46
CA ASP A 66 -2.16 20.49 14.61
C ASP A 66 -3.70 20.48 14.72
N SER A 67 -4.42 20.32 13.59
CA SER A 67 -5.88 20.21 13.59
C SER A 67 -6.38 18.86 14.12
N ILE A 68 -5.56 17.81 14.02
CA ILE A 68 -5.95 16.43 14.36
C ILE A 68 -5.34 15.97 15.68
N VAL A 69 -4.09 16.41 15.97
CA VAL A 69 -3.35 15.99 17.16
C VAL A 69 -3.39 17.11 18.19
N PRO A 70 -4.23 17.01 19.25
CA PRO A 70 -4.34 18.04 20.28
C PRO A 70 -3.00 18.30 20.97
N GLN A 71 -2.76 19.55 21.33
CA GLN A 71 -1.61 19.92 22.18
C GLN A 71 -1.71 19.19 23.53
N GLY A 72 -0.59 18.66 24.00
CA GLY A 72 -0.55 17.89 25.25
C GLY A 72 -1.02 16.43 25.11
N ASN A 73 -1.11 15.92 23.90
CA ASN A 73 -1.35 14.50 23.65
C ASN A 73 -0.26 13.66 24.36
N PRO A 74 -0.61 12.50 24.92
CA PRO A 74 0.37 11.63 25.57
C PRO A 74 1.50 11.28 24.59
N GLU A 75 2.70 11.16 25.11
CA GLU A 75 3.84 10.64 24.36
C GLU A 75 3.56 9.20 23.90
N LEU A 76 4.23 8.81 22.82
CA LEU A 76 4.16 7.43 22.34
C LEU A 76 4.52 6.45 23.45
N ASP A 77 3.62 5.50 23.74
CA ASP A 77 3.96 4.35 24.57
C ASP A 77 4.95 3.47 23.78
N GLN A 78 6.23 3.67 24.08
CA GLN A 78 7.32 3.05 23.33
C GLN A 78 7.31 1.54 23.47
N ASP A 79 7.03 0.99 24.65
CA ASP A 79 7.03 -0.45 24.90
C ASP A 79 5.87 -1.12 24.12
N ALA A 80 4.67 -0.57 24.22
CA ALA A 80 3.52 -1.07 23.47
C ALA A 80 3.73 -0.94 21.95
N TYR A 81 4.36 0.14 21.50
CA TYR A 81 4.69 0.33 20.10
C TYR A 81 5.70 -0.69 19.59
N LEU A 82 6.82 -0.88 20.31
CA LEU A 82 7.86 -1.83 19.92
C LEU A 82 7.34 -3.27 19.90
N ASP A 83 6.45 -3.62 20.81
CA ASP A 83 5.77 -4.92 20.80
C ASP A 83 4.87 -5.08 19.56
N ALA A 84 4.10 -4.04 19.20
CA ALA A 84 3.20 -4.06 18.06
C ALA A 84 3.93 -4.17 16.72
N VAL A 85 5.12 -3.57 16.59
CA VAL A 85 5.91 -3.58 15.33
C VAL A 85 7.01 -4.64 15.27
N ARG A 86 7.19 -5.43 16.32
CA ARG A 86 8.23 -6.48 16.40
C ARG A 86 8.17 -7.44 15.21
N ASP A 87 6.98 -7.88 14.87
CA ASP A 87 6.75 -8.80 13.75
C ASP A 87 7.09 -8.14 12.43
N LEU A 88 6.75 -6.85 12.26
CA LEU A 88 7.10 -6.06 11.08
C LEU A 88 8.61 -5.87 10.94
N ALA A 89 9.31 -5.61 12.06
CA ALA A 89 10.76 -5.48 12.08
C ALA A 89 11.48 -6.77 11.71
N THR A 90 10.94 -7.92 12.12
CA THR A 90 11.52 -9.24 11.84
C THR A 90 11.24 -9.66 10.38
N ALA A 91 10.05 -9.39 9.87
CA ALA A 91 9.60 -9.82 8.54
C ALA A 91 9.92 -8.81 7.43
N GLY A 92 9.97 -7.51 7.75
CA GLY A 92 10.22 -6.43 6.80
C GLY A 92 11.69 -6.02 6.71
N GLU A 93 12.08 -5.45 5.59
CA GLU A 93 13.35 -4.74 5.38
C GLU A 93 14.64 -5.47 5.84
N GLY A 94 14.64 -6.81 5.78
CA GLY A 94 15.85 -7.61 6.06
C GLY A 94 16.17 -7.82 7.56
N GLY A 95 15.18 -7.70 8.44
CA GLY A 95 15.37 -7.97 9.87
C GLY A 95 16.08 -6.83 10.61
N ILE A 96 15.64 -5.60 10.38
CA ILE A 96 16.19 -4.41 11.04
C ILE A 96 15.80 -4.43 12.52
N ALA A 97 16.80 -4.39 13.41
CA ALA A 97 16.56 -4.11 14.82
C ALA A 97 16.10 -2.67 14.99
N ILE A 98 15.01 -2.47 15.74
CA ILE A 98 14.55 -1.13 16.09
C ILE A 98 15.32 -0.71 17.36
N ASP A 99 16.07 0.38 17.28
CA ASP A 99 16.60 1.04 18.46
C ASP A 99 15.53 1.97 19.03
N PRO A 100 15.13 1.82 20.31
CA PRO A 100 14.23 2.77 20.96
C PRO A 100 14.70 4.23 20.85
N GLY A 101 16.01 4.47 20.80
CA GLY A 101 16.61 5.78 20.62
C GLY A 101 16.35 6.43 19.26
N ASP A 102 15.95 5.65 18.26
CA ASP A 102 15.60 6.13 16.92
C ASP A 102 14.15 6.61 16.82
N LEU A 103 13.31 6.36 17.85
CA LEU A 103 11.92 6.79 17.87
C LEU A 103 11.82 8.32 17.95
N ARG A 104 11.11 8.91 17.00
CA ARG A 104 10.91 10.36 16.97
C ARG A 104 9.64 10.74 17.70
N PRO A 105 9.65 11.85 18.48
CA PRO A 105 8.44 12.44 19.03
C PRO A 105 7.40 12.75 17.95
N ALA A 106 6.12 12.81 18.37
CA ALA A 106 5.06 13.26 17.48
C ALA A 106 5.34 14.69 16.97
N GLY A 107 5.12 14.91 15.68
CA GLY A 107 5.43 16.19 15.05
C GLY A 107 5.68 16.06 13.55
N VAL A 108 5.99 17.18 12.91
CA VAL A 108 6.19 17.26 11.47
C VAL A 108 7.64 17.61 11.14
N TYR A 109 8.28 16.76 10.34
CA TYR A 109 9.70 16.85 10.03
C TYR A 109 9.94 16.90 8.53
N PRO A 110 10.79 17.82 8.03
CA PRO A 110 11.26 17.76 6.67
C PRO A 110 12.10 16.50 6.48
N ALA A 111 11.99 15.87 5.33
CA ALA A 111 12.73 14.65 5.03
C ALA A 111 13.34 14.71 3.63
N PRO A 112 14.56 14.14 3.43
CA PRO A 112 15.06 13.91 2.09
C PRO A 112 14.23 12.83 1.41
N TYR A 113 13.99 13.00 0.12
CA TYR A 113 13.41 11.92 -0.69
C TYR A 113 14.50 11.26 -1.52
N VAL A 114 14.70 9.96 -1.32
CA VAL A 114 15.62 9.14 -2.10
C VAL A 114 14.80 8.24 -3.02
N PRO A 115 14.82 8.47 -4.34
CA PRO A 115 14.10 7.64 -5.30
C PRO A 115 14.72 6.25 -5.46
N GLU A 116 13.88 5.22 -5.55
CA GLU A 116 14.31 3.83 -5.77
C GLU A 116 14.46 3.54 -7.29
N TYR A 117 15.35 4.26 -7.96
CA TYR A 117 15.52 4.17 -9.42
C TYR A 117 15.81 2.74 -9.91
N GLU A 118 16.71 2.02 -9.23
CA GLU A 118 17.09 0.67 -9.64
C GLU A 118 15.91 -0.32 -9.58
N ARG A 119 15.07 -0.16 -8.58
CA ARG A 119 13.90 -1.00 -8.38
C ARG A 119 12.90 -0.87 -9.53
N TYR A 120 12.73 0.34 -10.06
CA TYR A 120 11.69 0.66 -11.03
C TYR A 120 12.20 0.95 -12.46
N GLY A 121 13.41 0.53 -12.79
CA GLY A 121 13.91 0.60 -14.16
C GLY A 121 14.52 1.92 -14.57
N GLY A 122 15.19 2.59 -13.65
CA GLY A 122 15.84 3.87 -13.89
C GLY A 122 14.90 5.05 -13.73
N ALA A 123 15.35 6.23 -14.17
CA ALA A 123 14.57 7.47 -14.02
C ALA A 123 13.23 7.43 -14.77
N ALA A 124 13.20 6.96 -16.00
CA ALA A 124 11.96 6.88 -16.79
C ALA A 124 10.92 5.94 -16.17
N GLY A 125 11.36 4.77 -15.68
CA GLY A 125 10.48 3.84 -14.96
C GLY A 125 9.98 4.42 -13.65
N PHE A 126 10.84 5.17 -12.97
CA PHE A 126 10.49 5.84 -11.73
C PHE A 126 9.43 6.94 -11.92
N ASP A 127 9.46 7.70 -13.02
CA ASP A 127 8.43 8.69 -13.35
C ASP A 127 7.07 8.01 -13.55
N THR A 128 7.04 6.87 -14.26
CA THR A 128 5.84 6.06 -14.42
C THR A 128 5.29 5.58 -13.07
N ILE A 129 6.15 5.03 -12.21
CA ILE A 129 5.74 4.53 -10.88
C ILE A 129 5.28 5.67 -9.97
N THR A 130 5.86 6.85 -10.08
CA THR A 130 5.40 8.04 -9.35
C THR A 130 3.95 8.38 -9.68
N ARG A 131 3.59 8.37 -10.97
CA ARG A 131 2.18 8.56 -11.39
C ARG A 131 1.27 7.44 -10.86
N VAL A 132 1.74 6.20 -10.87
CA VAL A 132 1.02 5.07 -10.26
C VAL A 132 0.79 5.29 -8.76
N PHE A 133 1.80 5.75 -8.02
CA PHE A 133 1.67 6.00 -6.59
C PHE A 133 0.74 7.16 -6.27
N THR A 134 0.79 8.23 -7.06
CA THR A 134 -0.14 9.38 -6.95
C THR A 134 -1.59 8.91 -7.18
N HIS A 135 -1.82 8.18 -8.27
CA HIS A 135 -3.14 7.63 -8.58
C HIS A 135 -3.63 6.65 -7.50
N SER A 136 -2.77 5.74 -7.05
CA SER A 136 -3.06 4.80 -5.96
C SER A 136 -3.42 5.53 -4.65
N SER A 137 -2.76 6.66 -4.35
CA SER A 137 -3.09 7.49 -3.19
C SER A 137 -4.48 8.12 -3.32
N ALA A 138 -4.84 8.61 -4.52
CA ALA A 138 -6.18 9.14 -4.78
C ALA A 138 -7.27 8.05 -4.65
N ILE A 139 -7.01 6.81 -5.07
CA ILE A 139 -7.91 5.66 -4.85
C ILE A 139 -8.08 5.39 -3.36
N ALA A 140 -6.97 5.30 -2.63
CA ALA A 140 -7.00 5.04 -1.19
C ALA A 140 -7.76 6.14 -0.43
N LEU A 141 -7.54 7.42 -0.76
CA LEU A 141 -8.25 8.55 -0.16
C LEU A 141 -9.77 8.44 -0.31
N ARG A 142 -10.27 7.98 -1.48
CA ARG A 142 -11.72 7.76 -1.66
C ARG A 142 -12.27 6.69 -0.71
N ALA A 143 -11.51 5.61 -0.49
CA ALA A 143 -11.90 4.58 0.47
C ALA A 143 -11.83 5.08 1.92
N LEU A 144 -10.88 5.97 2.23
CA LEU A 144 -10.70 6.57 3.55
C LEU A 144 -11.65 7.74 3.81
N ALA A 145 -12.39 8.23 2.82
CA ALA A 145 -13.34 9.35 2.98
C ALA A 145 -14.67 8.95 3.64
N HIS A 146 -14.90 7.65 3.89
CA HIS A 146 -16.08 7.20 4.61
C HIS A 146 -16.04 7.62 6.09
N ASP A 147 -17.19 7.98 6.66
CA ASP A 147 -17.31 8.42 8.05
C ASP A 147 -16.82 7.38 9.06
N ALA A 148 -16.99 6.10 8.74
CA ALA A 148 -16.49 4.98 9.53
C ALA A 148 -15.73 4.00 8.65
N VAL A 149 -14.40 4.10 8.63
CA VAL A 149 -13.53 3.20 7.85
C VAL A 149 -13.30 1.92 8.64
N THR A 150 -14.11 0.90 8.36
CA THR A 150 -13.98 -0.41 8.99
C THR A 150 -12.89 -1.27 8.34
N PRO A 151 -12.35 -2.30 9.04
CA PRO A 151 -11.45 -3.28 8.42
C PRO A 151 -12.02 -3.91 7.15
N ASN A 152 -13.35 -4.15 7.10
CA ASN A 152 -14.00 -4.70 5.91
C ASN A 152 -13.99 -3.73 4.72
N ILE A 153 -14.16 -2.43 4.93
CA ILE A 153 -14.07 -1.41 3.87
C ILE A 153 -12.65 -1.42 3.31
N ARG A 154 -11.63 -1.41 4.16
CA ARG A 154 -10.22 -1.46 3.75
C ARG A 154 -9.91 -2.71 2.93
N MET A 155 -10.31 -3.88 3.44
CA MET A 155 -10.08 -5.16 2.77
C MET A 155 -10.83 -5.29 1.44
N ASN A 156 -12.04 -4.75 1.33
CA ASN A 156 -12.78 -4.72 0.07
C ASN A 156 -12.11 -3.80 -0.96
N ALA A 157 -11.66 -2.62 -0.54
CA ALA A 157 -10.94 -1.70 -1.42
C ALA A 157 -9.61 -2.33 -1.91
N ALA A 158 -8.85 -2.95 -1.00
CA ALA A 158 -7.63 -3.67 -1.32
C ALA A 158 -7.89 -4.83 -2.30
N LEU A 159 -8.92 -5.65 -2.07
CA LEU A 159 -9.29 -6.75 -2.95
C LEU A 159 -9.65 -6.27 -4.36
N LEU A 160 -10.47 -5.23 -4.47
CA LEU A 160 -10.84 -4.65 -5.77
C LEU A 160 -9.61 -4.18 -6.56
N TYR A 161 -8.67 -3.51 -5.88
CA TYR A 161 -7.45 -3.05 -6.52
C TYR A 161 -6.58 -4.23 -6.99
N VAL A 162 -6.36 -5.24 -6.15
CA VAL A 162 -5.60 -6.44 -6.53
C VAL A 162 -6.23 -7.15 -7.71
N LEU A 163 -7.56 -7.36 -7.69
CA LEU A 163 -8.27 -8.02 -8.79
C LEU A 163 -8.19 -7.21 -10.08
N ARG A 164 -8.22 -5.87 -9.99
CA ARG A 164 -8.03 -5.01 -11.16
C ARG A 164 -6.62 -5.16 -11.74
N VAL A 165 -5.58 -5.12 -10.90
CA VAL A 165 -4.19 -5.35 -11.34
C VAL A 165 -4.05 -6.71 -12.02
N MET A 166 -4.62 -7.78 -11.41
CA MET A 166 -4.58 -9.13 -11.97
C MET A 166 -5.31 -9.22 -13.31
N SER A 167 -6.46 -8.54 -13.43
CA SER A 167 -7.25 -8.50 -14.68
C SER A 167 -6.50 -7.79 -15.81
N ASP A 168 -5.90 -6.64 -15.53
CA ASP A 168 -5.12 -5.88 -16.52
C ASP A 168 -3.85 -6.66 -16.93
N TYR A 169 -3.17 -7.28 -15.98
CA TYR A 169 -2.01 -8.12 -16.22
C TYR A 169 -2.37 -9.36 -17.06
N ALA A 170 -3.52 -10.01 -16.77
CA ALA A 170 -4.00 -11.16 -17.55
C ALA A 170 -4.37 -10.77 -18.99
N ARG A 171 -4.92 -9.58 -19.19
CA ARG A 171 -5.28 -9.08 -20.53
C ARG A 171 -4.04 -8.86 -21.39
N GLU A 172 -2.96 -8.39 -20.80
CA GLU A 172 -1.72 -8.05 -21.50
C GLU A 172 -0.79 -9.25 -21.70
N PHE A 173 -0.58 -10.04 -20.64
CA PHE A 173 0.44 -11.09 -20.60
C PHE A 173 -0.15 -12.52 -20.56
N GLY A 174 -1.45 -12.62 -20.54
CA GLY A 174 -2.15 -13.90 -20.47
C GLY A 174 -2.50 -14.35 -19.08
N ARG A 175 -3.50 -15.23 -19.00
CA ARG A 175 -4.04 -15.75 -17.73
C ARG A 175 -3.00 -16.52 -16.92
N GLU A 176 -2.15 -17.31 -17.57
CA GLU A 176 -1.12 -18.10 -16.89
C GLU A 176 -0.14 -17.23 -16.12
N GLU A 177 0.29 -16.14 -16.74
CA GLU A 177 1.15 -15.14 -16.10
C GLU A 177 0.47 -14.46 -14.89
N ALA A 178 -0.83 -14.18 -14.99
CA ALA A 178 -1.58 -13.61 -13.85
C ALA A 178 -1.74 -14.64 -12.70
N CYS A 179 -1.94 -15.91 -13.01
CA CYS A 179 -1.93 -16.98 -11.99
C CYS A 179 -0.55 -17.09 -11.33
N ALA A 180 0.52 -17.00 -12.11
CA ALA A 180 1.89 -17.04 -11.59
C ALA A 180 2.19 -15.81 -10.70
N LEU A 181 1.71 -14.61 -11.07
CA LEU A 181 1.82 -13.42 -10.25
C LEU A 181 1.09 -13.57 -8.91
N ALA A 182 -0.15 -14.10 -8.92
CA ALA A 182 -0.93 -14.31 -7.69
C ALA A 182 -0.21 -15.29 -6.75
N GLU A 183 0.34 -16.37 -7.30
CA GLU A 183 1.11 -17.35 -6.52
C GLU A 183 2.44 -16.80 -6.03
N ALA A 184 3.14 -15.99 -6.82
CA ALA A 184 4.36 -15.30 -6.41
C ALA A 184 4.10 -14.36 -5.24
N GLY A 185 3.00 -13.59 -5.27
CA GLY A 185 2.60 -12.71 -4.17
C GLY A 185 2.24 -13.49 -2.90
N ARG A 186 1.49 -14.59 -3.03
CA ARG A 186 1.20 -15.50 -1.91
C ARG A 186 2.47 -16.07 -1.29
N ALA A 187 3.40 -16.55 -2.13
CA ALA A 187 4.66 -17.12 -1.68
C ALA A 187 5.58 -16.06 -1.04
N PHE A 188 5.59 -14.84 -1.57
CA PHE A 188 6.33 -13.72 -0.99
C PHE A 188 5.86 -13.45 0.44
N TRP A 189 4.58 -13.19 0.65
CA TRP A 189 4.03 -12.92 1.96
C TRP A 189 4.12 -14.10 2.93
N HIS A 190 3.96 -15.32 2.42
CA HIS A 190 4.20 -16.51 3.26
C HIS A 190 5.63 -16.54 3.83
N ARG A 191 6.64 -16.23 3.01
CA ARG A 191 8.04 -16.19 3.49
C ARG A 191 8.26 -15.07 4.50
N GLN A 192 7.70 -13.89 4.25
CA GLN A 192 7.81 -12.75 5.17
C GLN A 192 7.21 -13.07 6.55
N LEU A 193 6.04 -13.71 6.57
CA LEU A 193 5.34 -14.06 7.80
C LEU A 193 5.88 -15.33 8.48
N SER A 194 6.52 -16.25 7.74
CA SER A 194 7.08 -17.51 8.30
C SER A 194 8.40 -17.29 9.02
N GLY A 195 9.11 -16.20 8.77
CA GLY A 195 10.26 -15.79 9.59
C GLY A 195 9.86 -15.47 11.04
N GLU A 196 8.57 -15.27 11.29
CA GLU A 196 8.00 -14.85 12.56
C GLU A 196 7.86 -15.96 13.63
N ARG A 197 7.95 -17.21 13.29
CA ARG A 197 8.09 -18.40 14.21
C ARG A 197 8.03 -19.67 13.37
N ALA A 198 9.10 -20.38 13.27
CA ALA A 198 9.09 -21.78 12.82
C ALA A 198 8.10 -22.57 13.71
N GLY A 199 6.86 -22.73 13.28
CA GLY A 199 5.85 -23.49 14.03
C GLY A 199 4.39 -23.10 13.81
N SER A 200 4.07 -21.86 13.45
CA SER A 200 2.70 -21.46 13.18
C SER A 200 2.48 -21.17 11.69
N GLY A 201 2.58 -22.17 10.87
CA GLY A 201 2.06 -22.16 9.50
C GLY A 201 0.54 -22.08 9.52
N ALA A 202 0.00 -21.05 10.19
CA ALA A 202 -1.42 -20.82 10.25
C ALA A 202 -1.89 -20.48 8.82
N ARG A 203 -2.41 -21.51 8.14
CA ARG A 203 -3.18 -21.29 6.92
C ARG A 203 -4.29 -20.32 7.27
N VAL A 204 -4.28 -19.13 6.68
CA VAL A 204 -5.44 -18.24 6.76
C VAL A 204 -6.57 -18.95 6.03
N PRO A 205 -7.64 -19.38 6.73
CA PRO A 205 -8.72 -20.08 6.07
C PRO A 205 -9.42 -19.11 5.11
N VAL A 206 -9.56 -19.50 3.86
CA VAL A 206 -10.36 -18.74 2.88
C VAL A 206 -11.77 -19.30 2.92
N SER A 207 -12.75 -18.48 3.30
CA SER A 207 -14.15 -18.91 3.33
C SER A 207 -14.71 -19.06 1.91
N GLU A 208 -15.62 -20.01 1.71
CA GLU A 208 -16.33 -20.19 0.43
C GLU A 208 -17.05 -18.91 -0.02
N SER A 209 -17.60 -18.15 0.92
CA SER A 209 -18.25 -16.88 0.62
C SER A 209 -17.29 -15.83 0.11
N ALA A 210 -16.06 -15.77 0.65
CA ALA A 210 -15.01 -14.87 0.16
C ALA A 210 -14.57 -15.28 -1.26
N VAL A 211 -14.43 -16.58 -1.52
CA VAL A 211 -14.10 -17.10 -2.86
C VAL A 211 -15.21 -16.75 -3.85
N ALA A 212 -16.48 -16.99 -3.51
CA ALA A 212 -17.61 -16.69 -4.38
C ALA A 212 -17.71 -15.18 -4.69
N LYS A 213 -17.49 -14.32 -3.68
CA LYS A 213 -17.45 -12.86 -3.85
C LYS A 213 -16.32 -12.44 -4.81
N ALA A 214 -15.11 -12.91 -4.56
CA ALA A 214 -13.95 -12.56 -5.40
C ALA A 214 -14.11 -13.07 -6.84
N ALA A 215 -14.64 -14.29 -7.02
CA ALA A 215 -14.94 -14.84 -8.35
C ALA A 215 -16.03 -14.02 -9.07
N GLY A 216 -17.06 -13.55 -8.34
CA GLY A 216 -18.06 -12.61 -8.85
C GLY A 216 -17.43 -11.33 -9.37
N LEU A 217 -16.60 -10.69 -8.57
CA LEU A 217 -15.88 -9.46 -8.95
C LEU A 217 -14.98 -9.66 -10.17
N VAL A 218 -14.29 -10.80 -10.29
CA VAL A 218 -13.50 -11.12 -11.49
C VAL A 218 -14.38 -11.21 -12.73
N ARG A 219 -15.56 -11.87 -12.65
CA ARG A 219 -16.51 -11.91 -13.76
C ARG A 219 -17.00 -10.51 -14.15
N ASP A 220 -17.37 -9.71 -13.18
CA ASP A 220 -17.87 -8.35 -13.38
C ASP A 220 -16.80 -7.46 -14.04
N LEU A 221 -15.55 -7.52 -13.56
CA LEU A 221 -14.40 -6.81 -14.17
C LEU A 221 -14.16 -7.23 -15.63
N ARG A 222 -14.34 -8.51 -15.94
CA ARG A 222 -14.22 -9.02 -17.33
C ARG A 222 -15.37 -8.58 -18.20
N ALA A 223 -16.60 -8.67 -17.70
CA ALA A 223 -17.81 -8.32 -18.44
C ALA A 223 -17.92 -6.81 -18.72
N ALA A 224 -17.48 -6.00 -17.79
CA ALA A 224 -17.56 -4.54 -17.86
C ALA A 224 -16.63 -3.92 -18.93
N GLY A 225 -15.64 -4.68 -19.39
CA GLY A 225 -14.69 -4.22 -20.41
C GLY A 225 -13.72 -3.12 -19.97
N PRO A 226 -12.90 -2.62 -20.90
CA PRO A 226 -12.00 -1.51 -20.63
C PRO A 226 -12.81 -0.26 -20.28
N GLY A 227 -12.45 0.40 -19.17
CA GLY A 227 -13.05 1.67 -18.76
C GLY A 227 -14.01 1.59 -17.57
N ALA A 228 -14.77 0.50 -17.38
CA ALA A 228 -15.79 0.44 -16.33
C ALA A 228 -15.23 0.55 -14.90
N PHE A 229 -13.97 0.20 -14.69
CA PHE A 229 -13.28 0.30 -13.39
C PHE A 229 -11.95 1.07 -13.50
N ASP A 230 -11.86 2.02 -14.43
CA ASP A 230 -10.62 2.80 -14.63
C ASP A 230 -10.24 3.60 -13.39
N VAL A 231 -11.21 3.98 -12.57
CA VAL A 231 -11.00 4.57 -11.26
C VAL A 231 -10.19 3.68 -10.31
N LEU A 232 -10.16 2.38 -10.54
CA LEU A 232 -9.39 1.38 -9.79
C LEU A 232 -8.16 0.88 -10.56
N ALA A 233 -7.89 1.42 -11.74
CA ALA A 233 -6.71 1.02 -12.52
C ALA A 233 -5.43 1.26 -11.70
N PRO A 234 -4.41 0.40 -11.84
CA PRO A 234 -3.16 0.54 -11.07
C PRO A 234 -2.40 1.82 -11.39
N GLY A 235 -2.76 2.51 -12.46
CA GLY A 235 -2.15 3.76 -12.89
C GLY A 235 -2.20 3.92 -14.40
N PRO A 236 -1.38 4.80 -14.94
CA PRO A 236 -1.38 5.14 -16.36
C PRO A 236 -1.07 3.92 -17.24
N ALA A 237 -1.58 3.92 -18.46
CA ALA A 237 -1.42 2.84 -19.44
C ALA A 237 0.06 2.51 -19.77
N ASP A 238 0.95 3.47 -19.57
CA ASP A 238 2.39 3.32 -19.78
C ASP A 238 3.08 2.37 -18.78
N ILE A 239 2.42 1.97 -17.68
CA ILE A 239 2.95 0.89 -16.83
C ILE A 239 3.05 -0.43 -17.60
N THR A 240 2.10 -0.71 -18.48
CA THR A 240 2.11 -1.90 -19.31
C THR A 240 3.32 -1.90 -20.25
N GLU A 241 3.63 -0.75 -20.85
CA GLU A 241 4.82 -0.59 -21.68
C GLU A 241 6.11 -0.81 -20.90
N LEU A 242 6.21 -0.24 -19.69
CA LEU A 242 7.33 -0.48 -18.78
C LEU A 242 7.49 -1.98 -18.49
N LEU A 243 6.39 -2.68 -18.20
CA LEU A 243 6.41 -4.10 -17.86
C LEU A 243 6.78 -4.99 -19.05
N ARG A 244 6.41 -4.61 -20.29
CA ARG A 244 6.75 -5.39 -21.50
C ARG A 244 8.25 -5.58 -21.71
N GLY A 245 9.05 -4.57 -21.32
CA GLY A 245 10.51 -4.63 -21.45
C GLY A 245 11.19 -5.61 -20.47
N TRP A 246 10.44 -6.27 -19.56
CA TRP A 246 11.01 -7.02 -18.47
C TRP A 246 10.59 -8.51 -18.48
N ASN A 247 11.45 -9.36 -17.93
CA ASN A 247 11.12 -10.76 -17.74
C ASN A 247 10.00 -10.92 -16.67
N PRO A 248 9.29 -12.07 -16.68
CA PRO A 248 8.17 -12.33 -15.78
C PRO A 248 8.51 -12.10 -14.30
N GLN A 249 9.65 -12.56 -13.84
CA GLN A 249 10.06 -12.47 -12.44
C GLN A 249 10.20 -11.01 -11.97
N ARG A 250 10.76 -10.15 -12.81
CA ARG A 250 10.88 -8.71 -12.52
C ARG A 250 9.52 -8.02 -12.58
N ARG A 251 8.67 -8.36 -13.55
CA ARG A 251 7.29 -7.87 -13.62
C ARG A 251 6.52 -8.20 -12.34
N HIS A 252 6.60 -9.45 -11.89
CA HIS A 252 5.95 -9.88 -10.65
C HIS A 252 6.46 -9.09 -9.43
N GLY A 253 7.77 -8.91 -9.28
CA GLY A 253 8.35 -8.15 -8.18
C GLY A 253 7.82 -6.71 -8.12
N ILE A 254 7.71 -6.04 -9.27
CA ILE A 254 7.17 -4.68 -9.34
C ILE A 254 5.68 -4.64 -9.02
N LEU A 255 4.88 -5.54 -9.61
CA LEU A 255 3.43 -5.54 -9.36
C LEU A 255 3.11 -5.91 -7.91
N ILE A 256 3.85 -6.83 -7.29
CA ILE A 256 3.73 -7.12 -5.85
C ILE A 256 4.06 -5.87 -5.04
N SER A 257 5.11 -5.13 -5.41
CA SER A 257 5.45 -3.87 -4.75
C SER A 257 4.37 -2.79 -4.91
N ILE A 258 3.79 -2.63 -6.11
CA ILE A 258 2.69 -1.67 -6.37
C ILE A 258 1.46 -2.04 -5.53
N ILE A 259 1.09 -3.30 -5.50
CA ILE A 259 -0.03 -3.82 -4.69
C ILE A 259 0.24 -3.57 -3.21
N HIS A 260 1.46 -3.89 -2.74
CA HIS A 260 1.86 -3.62 -1.37
C HIS A 260 1.73 -2.15 -1.01
N MET A 261 2.25 -1.26 -1.85
CA MET A 261 2.15 0.18 -1.60
C MET A 261 0.70 0.67 -1.58
N HIS A 262 -0.20 0.10 -2.38
CA HIS A 262 -1.62 0.42 -2.31
C HIS A 262 -2.26 -0.07 -1.01
N ASN A 263 -2.02 -1.32 -0.64
CA ASN A 263 -2.55 -1.93 0.58
C ASN A 263 -2.00 -1.24 1.84
N ASN A 264 -0.73 -0.83 1.82
CA ASN A 264 -0.13 0.00 2.88
C ASN A 264 -0.91 1.31 3.07
N ARG A 265 -1.30 2.00 1.97
CA ARG A 265 -2.11 3.22 2.05
C ARG A 265 -3.47 2.98 2.69
N LEU A 266 -4.03 1.81 2.50
CA LEU A 266 -5.28 1.39 3.15
C LEU A 266 -5.10 0.88 4.59
N GLY A 267 -3.87 0.76 5.08
CA GLY A 267 -3.59 0.15 6.38
C GLY A 267 -3.78 -1.38 6.39
N CYS A 268 -3.61 -2.02 5.24
CA CYS A 268 -3.80 -3.47 5.04
C CYS A 268 -2.47 -4.22 4.81
N GLY A 269 -1.38 -3.84 5.46
CA GLY A 269 -0.09 -4.52 5.33
C GLY A 269 -0.01 -5.87 6.06
N GLY A 270 0.97 -6.70 5.72
CA GLY A 270 1.30 -7.94 6.41
C GLY A 270 0.28 -9.08 6.24
N ARG A 271 -0.28 -9.55 7.36
CA ARG A 271 -1.26 -10.68 7.35
C ARG A 271 -2.49 -10.43 6.46
N PRO A 272 -3.11 -9.25 6.43
CA PRO A 272 -4.15 -8.91 5.47
C PRO A 272 -3.73 -9.11 4.01
N GLU A 273 -2.51 -8.72 3.64
CA GLU A 273 -2.00 -8.91 2.27
C GLU A 273 -1.80 -10.37 1.92
N TYR A 274 -1.26 -11.16 2.86
CA TYR A 274 -1.17 -12.60 2.66
C TYR A 274 -2.54 -13.22 2.38
N ALA A 275 -3.57 -12.85 3.17
CA ALA A 275 -4.93 -13.32 2.98
C ALA A 275 -5.49 -12.94 1.61
N LEU A 276 -5.24 -11.72 1.15
CA LEU A 276 -5.64 -11.26 -0.18
C LEU A 276 -4.98 -12.08 -1.29
N PHE A 277 -3.67 -12.25 -1.27
CA PHE A 277 -2.97 -13.03 -2.29
C PHE A 277 -3.35 -14.51 -2.24
N HIS A 278 -3.61 -15.06 -1.05
CA HIS A 278 -4.09 -16.43 -0.90
C HIS A 278 -5.47 -16.61 -1.53
N LEU A 279 -6.42 -15.69 -1.26
CA LEU A 279 -7.74 -15.68 -1.87
C LEU A 279 -7.66 -15.55 -3.40
N VAL A 280 -6.89 -14.58 -3.89
CA VAL A 280 -6.78 -14.30 -5.33
C VAL A 280 -6.12 -15.48 -6.06
N SER A 281 -5.05 -16.06 -5.50
CA SER A 281 -4.42 -17.26 -6.04
C SER A 281 -5.43 -18.42 -6.14
N HIS A 282 -6.24 -18.64 -5.11
CA HIS A 282 -7.28 -19.67 -5.13
C HIS A 282 -8.30 -19.43 -6.25
N VAL A 283 -8.86 -18.21 -6.34
CA VAL A 283 -9.86 -17.86 -7.38
C VAL A 283 -9.31 -17.95 -8.79
N MET A 284 -8.06 -17.54 -9.01
CA MET A 284 -7.43 -17.59 -10.32
C MET A 284 -7.16 -19.05 -10.77
N ASN A 285 -6.90 -19.96 -9.84
CA ASN A 285 -6.62 -21.37 -10.11
C ASN A 285 -7.90 -22.21 -10.28
N THR A 286 -8.94 -21.99 -9.47
CA THR A 286 -10.22 -22.75 -9.57
C THR A 286 -10.98 -22.47 -10.86
N GLY A 287 -10.81 -21.33 -11.48
CA GLY A 287 -11.38 -21.06 -12.81
C GLY A 287 -10.66 -21.76 -13.97
N ARG A 288 -9.76 -22.74 -13.71
CA ARG A 288 -9.15 -23.60 -14.73
C ARG A 288 -10.03 -24.80 -15.11
N GLU A 289 -11.01 -25.15 -14.29
CA GLU A 289 -11.82 -26.36 -14.42
C GLU A 289 -13.18 -26.10 -15.10
N GLN A 290 -13.45 -24.89 -15.56
CA GLN A 290 -14.63 -24.52 -16.33
C GLN A 290 -14.25 -23.90 -17.68
#